data_0b35d8ef8779cf79f3a314f269954028
#
_entry.id   0b35d8ef8779cf79f3a314f269954028
#
_cell.length_a   1.000
_cell.length_b   1.000
_cell.length_c   1.000
_cell.angle_alpha   90.00
_cell.angle_beta   90.00
_cell.angle_gamma   90.00
#
_symmetry.space_group_name_H-M   'P 1'
#
loop_
_entity.id
_entity.type
_entity.pdbx_description
1 polymer ?
#
loop_
_entity_poly.entity_id
_entity_poly.type
_entity_poly.pdbx_seq_one_letter_code
_entity_poly.pdbx_strand_id
1 'polypeptide(L)'
;MLLCSLLLVSCGNGVDKPYAEIADKEVRPILKMAITKAGGLDTWQHIKTISYTKRSRLFLEDGTVESDRIQHHTYTMQPEFSVRIWWHEEGRRHEIDYSPWRVIKKTDGKRDESVDTTALKQNVMSGLYTLGMPFKLLDEGTSHNYEGTTSLKSGEEADVIKATYRPAEHQNHSTSDVWWYYLDHQNGRYLAAMVYHRPTYAYIQNLAFHTDLPVKLFRHRKSYRVDSLRNVQFLRAEFWYTDFKIEMAEANTD
;
A
#
# COMPACT_ATOMS: atom_id res chain seq x y z
N MET A 1 5.49 25.19 -55.65
CA MET A 1 6.29 24.81 -54.46
C MET A 1 5.27 24.48 -53.34
N LEU A 2 5.00 23.24 -53.14
CA LEU A 2 4.12 22.77 -52.02
C LEU A 2 5.02 22.40 -50.84
N LEU A 3 4.90 23.15 -49.73
CA LEU A 3 5.57 22.84 -48.47
C LEU A 3 4.72 21.76 -47.77
N CYS A 4 5.26 20.56 -47.69
CA CYS A 4 4.68 19.47 -46.92
C CYS A 4 5.18 19.59 -45.48
N SER A 5 4.31 20.09 -44.57
CA SER A 5 4.59 20.13 -43.12
C SER A 5 4.44 18.69 -42.57
N LEU A 6 5.56 18.04 -42.25
CA LEU A 6 5.54 16.80 -41.46
C LEU A 6 5.13 17.15 -40.02
N LEU A 7 3.90 16.78 -39.64
CA LEU A 7 3.48 16.67 -38.26
C LEU A 7 4.13 15.41 -37.65
N LEU A 8 5.18 15.60 -36.87
CA LEU A 8 5.71 14.54 -36.00
C LEU A 8 4.68 14.31 -34.89
N VAL A 9 3.83 13.29 -35.06
CA VAL A 9 3.04 12.73 -33.97
C VAL A 9 4.01 11.98 -33.07
N SER A 10 4.37 12.58 -31.95
CA SER A 10 5.05 11.91 -30.86
C SER A 10 4.09 10.88 -30.25
N CYS A 11 4.22 9.62 -30.62
CA CYS A 11 3.63 8.50 -29.89
C CYS A 11 4.36 8.38 -28.53
N GLY A 12 3.87 9.13 -27.53
CA GLY A 12 4.26 8.89 -26.15
C GLY A 12 3.81 7.47 -25.77
N ASN A 13 4.77 6.62 -25.44
CA ASN A 13 4.52 5.25 -25.00
C ASN A 13 3.52 5.28 -23.84
N GLY A 14 2.44 4.47 -23.90
CA GLY A 14 1.38 4.42 -22.89
C GLY A 14 1.84 4.18 -21.44
N VAL A 15 3.07 3.71 -21.26
CA VAL A 15 3.75 3.48 -19.98
C VAL A 15 3.95 4.77 -19.15
N ASP A 16 4.08 5.94 -19.77
CA ASP A 16 4.34 7.20 -19.07
C ASP A 16 3.07 7.97 -18.69
N LYS A 17 1.91 7.56 -19.20
CA LYS A 17 0.62 8.25 -18.98
C LYS A 17 0.26 8.44 -17.50
N PRO A 18 0.34 7.42 -16.61
CA PRO A 18 -0.01 7.59 -15.21
C PRO A 18 0.85 8.61 -14.48
N TYR A 19 2.14 8.71 -14.84
CA TYR A 19 3.04 9.68 -14.23
C TYR A 19 2.82 11.09 -14.76
N ALA A 20 2.40 11.23 -16.01
CA ALA A 20 2.12 12.53 -16.63
C ALA A 20 0.95 13.27 -15.96
N GLU A 21 0.02 12.54 -15.35
CA GLU A 21 -1.13 13.07 -14.62
C GLU A 21 -0.77 13.62 -13.22
N ILE A 22 0.39 13.29 -12.69
CA ILE A 22 0.87 13.83 -11.40
C ILE A 22 1.17 15.34 -11.58
N ALA A 23 0.52 16.19 -10.79
CA ALA A 23 0.65 17.64 -10.92
C ALA A 23 2.07 18.13 -10.60
N ASP A 24 2.65 17.64 -9.52
CA ASP A 24 4.02 17.96 -9.10
C ASP A 24 5.04 17.23 -9.99
N LYS A 25 5.78 18.00 -10.79
CA LYS A 25 6.73 17.47 -11.77
C LYS A 25 7.95 16.79 -11.12
N GLU A 26 8.34 17.21 -9.93
CA GLU A 26 9.47 16.62 -9.19
C GLU A 26 9.14 15.22 -8.68
N VAL A 27 7.88 14.96 -8.34
CA VAL A 27 7.39 13.66 -7.91
C VAL A 27 7.43 12.60 -9.01
N ARG A 28 7.23 12.99 -10.27
CA ARG A 28 7.11 12.05 -11.41
C ARG A 28 8.31 11.10 -11.55
N PRO A 29 9.56 11.59 -11.67
CA PRO A 29 10.72 10.70 -11.80
C PRO A 29 10.96 9.87 -10.54
N ILE A 30 10.68 10.39 -9.35
CA ILE A 30 10.86 9.69 -8.08
C ILE A 30 9.90 8.50 -7.99
N LEU A 31 8.60 8.71 -8.27
CA LEU A 31 7.61 7.62 -8.27
C LEU A 31 7.90 6.61 -9.38
N LYS A 32 8.30 7.05 -10.58
CA LYS A 32 8.68 6.14 -11.67
C LYS A 32 9.82 5.23 -11.25
N MET A 33 10.86 5.78 -10.62
CA MET A 33 11.99 5.03 -10.09
C MET A 33 11.53 4.04 -9.00
N ALA A 34 10.71 4.48 -8.05
CA ALA A 34 10.21 3.63 -6.95
C ALA A 34 9.36 2.46 -7.46
N ILE A 35 8.45 2.71 -8.40
CA ILE A 35 7.59 1.70 -8.99
C ILE A 35 8.41 0.71 -9.84
N THR A 36 9.37 1.20 -10.62
CA THR A 36 10.32 0.34 -11.36
C THR A 36 11.10 -0.55 -10.40
N LYS A 37 11.62 0.01 -9.30
CA LYS A 37 12.35 -0.74 -8.27
C LYS A 37 11.49 -1.78 -7.58
N ALA A 38 10.19 -1.52 -7.46
CA ALA A 38 9.22 -2.45 -6.87
C ALA A 38 8.79 -3.59 -7.80
N GLY A 39 9.22 -3.60 -9.06
CA GLY A 39 8.89 -4.66 -10.03
C GLY A 39 8.13 -4.18 -11.27
N GLY A 40 7.80 -2.87 -11.34
CA GLY A 40 7.14 -2.25 -12.48
C GLY A 40 5.62 -2.24 -12.39
N LEU A 41 5.02 -1.20 -12.95
CA LEU A 41 3.58 -0.99 -12.94
C LEU A 41 2.83 -2.07 -13.72
N ASP A 42 3.36 -2.43 -14.88
CA ASP A 42 2.80 -3.47 -15.74
C ASP A 42 2.69 -4.81 -15.00
N THR A 43 3.77 -5.25 -14.34
CA THR A 43 3.75 -6.47 -13.52
C THR A 43 2.67 -6.41 -12.44
N TRP A 44 2.55 -5.27 -11.72
CA TRP A 44 1.53 -5.08 -10.71
C TRP A 44 0.12 -5.18 -11.28
N GLN A 45 -0.14 -4.56 -12.43
CA GLN A 45 -1.44 -4.54 -13.09
C GLN A 45 -1.87 -5.92 -13.63
N HIS A 46 -0.92 -6.80 -13.94
CA HIS A 46 -1.19 -8.17 -14.41
C HIS A 46 -1.35 -9.18 -13.27
N ILE A 47 -1.30 -8.77 -12.01
CA ILE A 47 -1.58 -9.68 -10.90
C ILE A 47 -3.07 -10.02 -10.88
N LYS A 48 -3.37 -11.33 -10.93
CA LYS A 48 -4.73 -11.87 -10.80
C LYS A 48 -5.11 -12.10 -9.35
N THR A 49 -4.25 -12.78 -8.59
CA THR A 49 -4.46 -13.02 -7.17
C THR A 49 -3.18 -12.83 -6.37
N ILE A 50 -3.33 -12.36 -5.12
CA ILE A 50 -2.26 -12.36 -4.11
C ILE A 50 -2.81 -13.02 -2.86
N SER A 51 -2.18 -14.08 -2.38
CA SER A 51 -2.45 -14.63 -1.07
C SER A 51 -1.19 -14.65 -0.21
N TYR A 52 -1.35 -14.45 1.10
CA TYR A 52 -0.24 -14.44 2.06
C TYR A 52 -0.73 -14.63 3.49
N THR A 53 0.19 -14.95 4.38
CA THR A 53 0.00 -14.98 5.83
C THR A 53 0.59 -13.71 6.43
N LYS A 54 -0.18 -13.02 7.28
CA LYS A 54 0.24 -11.84 8.03
C LYS A 54 0.19 -12.12 9.51
N ARG A 55 1.30 -11.99 10.21
CA ARG A 55 1.34 -11.88 11.67
C ARG A 55 1.42 -10.41 12.06
N SER A 56 0.56 -9.98 12.96
CA SER A 56 0.54 -8.64 13.53
C SER A 56 0.67 -8.73 15.04
N ARG A 57 1.73 -8.15 15.59
CA ARG A 57 1.90 -8.02 17.04
C ARG A 57 1.77 -6.56 17.42
N LEU A 58 0.85 -6.25 18.33
CA LEU A 58 0.64 -4.90 18.85
C LEU A 58 1.22 -4.80 20.25
N PHE A 59 1.73 -3.61 20.59
CA PHE A 59 2.34 -3.35 21.88
C PHE A 59 1.70 -2.13 22.53
N LEU A 60 1.57 -2.18 23.85
CA LEU A 60 1.28 -1.03 24.69
C LEU A 60 2.55 -0.16 24.86
N GLU A 61 2.40 1.00 25.46
CA GLU A 61 3.50 1.96 25.67
C GLU A 61 4.61 1.40 26.55
N ASP A 62 4.28 0.55 27.52
CA ASP A 62 5.22 -0.14 28.39
C ASP A 62 5.93 -1.33 27.73
N GLY A 63 5.65 -1.61 26.46
CA GLY A 63 6.21 -2.73 25.71
C GLY A 63 5.46 -4.06 25.89
N THR A 64 4.42 -4.11 26.72
CA THR A 64 3.58 -5.29 26.87
C THR A 64 2.87 -5.63 25.57
N VAL A 65 2.78 -6.92 25.21
CA VAL A 65 2.05 -7.39 24.04
C VAL A 65 0.56 -7.25 24.29
N GLU A 66 -0.09 -6.36 23.54
CA GLU A 66 -1.55 -6.15 23.56
C GLU A 66 -2.28 -7.23 22.76
N SER A 67 -1.75 -7.60 21.61
CA SER A 67 -2.28 -8.68 20.78
C SER A 67 -1.21 -9.28 19.87
N ASP A 68 -1.38 -10.55 19.50
CA ASP A 68 -0.55 -11.27 18.53
C ASP A 68 -1.47 -12.13 17.67
N ARG A 69 -1.68 -11.72 16.41
CA ARG A 69 -2.66 -12.34 15.52
C ARG A 69 -2.01 -12.77 14.23
N ILE A 70 -2.38 -13.96 13.76
CA ILE A 70 -2.02 -14.49 12.45
C ILE A 70 -3.28 -14.51 11.60
N GLN A 71 -3.21 -13.88 10.41
CA GLN A 71 -4.31 -13.78 9.46
C GLN A 71 -3.86 -14.28 8.09
N HIS A 72 -4.74 -14.98 7.39
CA HIS A 72 -4.55 -15.43 6.02
C HIS A 72 -5.37 -14.51 5.11
N HIS A 73 -4.70 -13.89 4.15
CA HIS A 73 -5.28 -12.92 3.23
C HIS A 73 -5.27 -13.48 1.82
N THR A 74 -6.34 -13.26 1.08
CA THR A 74 -6.42 -13.50 -0.36
C THR A 74 -7.10 -12.30 -0.99
N TYR A 75 -6.40 -11.63 -1.91
CA TYR A 75 -6.90 -10.56 -2.74
C TYR A 75 -7.01 -11.09 -4.17
N THR A 76 -8.22 -11.13 -4.72
CA THR A 76 -8.47 -11.34 -6.16
C THR A 76 -8.56 -9.97 -6.80
N MET A 77 -7.64 -9.67 -7.72
CA MET A 77 -7.56 -8.37 -8.38
C MET A 77 -8.36 -8.36 -9.68
N GLN A 78 -8.45 -9.52 -10.34
CA GLN A 78 -9.08 -9.72 -11.65
C GLN A 78 -9.81 -11.06 -11.70
N PRO A 79 -10.89 -11.21 -12.51
CA PRO A 79 -11.56 -10.15 -13.29
C PRO A 79 -12.42 -9.22 -12.44
N GLU A 80 -12.84 -9.65 -11.25
CA GLU A 80 -13.63 -8.87 -10.29
C GLU A 80 -12.90 -8.83 -8.95
N PHE A 81 -12.80 -7.62 -8.39
CA PHE A 81 -12.10 -7.42 -7.13
C PHE A 81 -12.84 -8.08 -5.96
N SER A 82 -12.16 -8.93 -5.22
CA SER A 82 -12.67 -9.50 -3.97
C SER A 82 -11.56 -9.76 -2.96
N VAL A 83 -11.92 -9.84 -1.69
CA VAL A 83 -10.98 -10.11 -0.61
C VAL A 83 -11.56 -11.14 0.33
N ARG A 84 -10.73 -12.11 0.72
CA ARG A 84 -11.00 -13.00 1.83
C ARG A 84 -9.88 -12.89 2.85
N ILE A 85 -10.25 -12.66 4.14
CA ILE A 85 -9.34 -12.66 5.27
C ILE A 85 -9.89 -13.60 6.31
N TRP A 86 -9.08 -14.54 6.80
CA TRP A 86 -9.53 -15.44 7.87
C TRP A 86 -8.43 -15.66 8.92
N TRP A 87 -8.84 -15.96 10.15
CA TRP A 87 -7.95 -16.27 11.27
C TRP A 87 -8.66 -17.12 12.33
N HIS A 88 -7.87 -17.68 13.25
CA HIS A 88 -8.38 -18.28 14.47
C HIS A 88 -8.05 -17.39 15.67
N GLU A 89 -9.00 -17.22 16.56
CA GLU A 89 -8.87 -16.44 17.79
C GLU A 89 -9.79 -17.11 18.85
N GLU A 90 -9.25 -17.41 20.03
CA GLU A 90 -9.96 -18.06 21.11
C GLU A 90 -10.68 -19.37 20.70
N GLY A 91 -10.03 -20.17 19.86
CA GLY A 91 -10.56 -21.43 19.34
C GLY A 91 -11.65 -21.28 18.27
N ARG A 92 -12.03 -20.09 17.89
CA ARG A 92 -13.06 -19.80 16.89
C ARG A 92 -12.44 -19.36 15.57
N ARG A 93 -13.08 -19.73 14.46
CA ARG A 93 -12.71 -19.25 13.13
C ARG A 93 -13.47 -17.99 12.78
N HIS A 94 -12.72 -16.92 12.50
CA HIS A 94 -13.23 -15.66 11.98
C HIS A 94 -12.91 -15.55 10.49
N GLU A 95 -13.82 -14.94 9.75
CA GLU A 95 -13.67 -14.73 8.31
C GLU A 95 -14.29 -13.38 7.90
N ILE A 96 -13.62 -12.67 7.00
CA ILE A 96 -14.14 -11.49 6.31
C ILE A 96 -14.14 -11.81 4.82
N ASP A 97 -15.31 -11.71 4.20
CA ASP A 97 -15.50 -11.74 2.76
C ASP A 97 -15.91 -10.36 2.26
N TYR A 98 -15.16 -9.80 1.33
CA TYR A 98 -15.44 -8.52 0.68
C TYR A 98 -15.60 -8.71 -0.84
N SER A 99 -16.59 -8.04 -1.38
CA SER A 99 -16.74 -7.78 -2.82
C SER A 99 -17.25 -6.34 -3.02
N PRO A 100 -17.26 -5.75 -4.23
CA PRO A 100 -17.75 -4.39 -4.47
C PRO A 100 -19.16 -4.12 -3.92
N TRP A 101 -19.97 -5.17 -3.85
CA TRP A 101 -21.38 -5.12 -3.46
C TRP A 101 -21.64 -5.46 -2.00
N ARG A 102 -20.68 -6.09 -1.32
CA ARG A 102 -20.93 -6.65 0.01
C ARG A 102 -19.65 -6.85 0.80
N VAL A 103 -19.70 -6.54 2.10
CA VAL A 103 -18.73 -6.99 3.09
C VAL A 103 -19.45 -7.74 4.21
N ILE A 104 -18.90 -8.91 4.58
CA ILE A 104 -19.47 -9.77 5.63
C ILE A 104 -18.34 -10.22 6.54
N LYS A 105 -18.58 -10.16 7.86
CA LYS A 105 -17.79 -10.89 8.84
C LYS A 105 -18.58 -12.12 9.31
N LYS A 106 -17.87 -13.23 9.48
CA LYS A 106 -18.42 -14.48 10.03
C LYS A 106 -17.57 -14.96 11.20
N THR A 107 -18.20 -15.65 12.12
CA THR A 107 -17.54 -16.40 13.18
C THR A 107 -18.12 -17.81 13.20
N ASP A 108 -17.28 -18.84 13.02
CA ASP A 108 -17.67 -20.24 12.86
C ASP A 108 -18.77 -20.45 11.80
N GLY A 109 -18.62 -19.74 10.67
CA GLY A 109 -19.56 -19.77 9.54
C GLY A 109 -20.84 -18.94 9.73
N LYS A 110 -21.13 -18.45 10.92
CA LYS A 110 -22.31 -17.60 11.21
C LYS A 110 -21.98 -16.13 10.99
N ARG A 111 -22.86 -15.45 10.26
CA ARG A 111 -22.72 -14.01 9.99
C ARG A 111 -22.84 -13.22 11.30
N ASP A 112 -21.96 -12.23 11.46
CA ASP A 112 -21.98 -11.27 12.56
C ASP A 112 -22.72 -10.01 12.09
N GLU A 113 -23.96 -9.87 12.52
CA GLU A 113 -24.84 -8.75 12.14
C GLU A 113 -24.55 -7.46 12.92
N SER A 114 -23.72 -7.53 13.97
CA SER A 114 -23.38 -6.37 14.81
C SER A 114 -22.24 -5.53 14.27
N VAL A 115 -21.58 -5.97 13.17
CA VAL A 115 -20.38 -5.34 12.65
C VAL A 115 -20.72 -4.08 11.86
N ASP A 116 -19.99 -3.00 12.15
CA ASP A 116 -19.97 -1.82 11.28
C ASP A 116 -19.32 -2.17 9.93
N THR A 117 -20.15 -2.32 8.91
CA THR A 117 -19.72 -2.70 7.55
C THR A 117 -18.87 -1.61 6.89
N THR A 118 -19.04 -0.34 7.24
CA THR A 118 -18.23 0.78 6.72
C THR A 118 -16.81 0.70 7.26
N ALA A 119 -16.65 0.56 8.57
CA ALA A 119 -15.35 0.40 9.20
C ALA A 119 -14.65 -0.89 8.71
N LEU A 120 -15.40 -1.98 8.53
CA LEU A 120 -14.87 -3.24 8.01
C LEU A 120 -14.36 -3.10 6.58
N LYS A 121 -15.11 -2.42 5.70
CA LYS A 121 -14.69 -2.10 4.34
C LYS A 121 -13.41 -1.28 4.34
N GLN A 122 -13.35 -0.20 5.13
CA GLN A 122 -12.15 0.64 5.25
C GLN A 122 -10.92 -0.16 5.68
N ASN A 123 -11.06 -1.06 6.66
CA ASN A 123 -9.98 -1.92 7.12
C ASN A 123 -9.45 -2.85 6.01
N VAL A 124 -10.35 -3.48 5.25
CA VAL A 124 -9.98 -4.34 4.12
C VAL A 124 -9.21 -3.56 3.06
N MET A 125 -9.72 -2.39 2.67
CA MET A 125 -9.12 -1.55 1.62
C MET A 125 -7.80 -0.94 2.07
N SER A 126 -7.67 -0.54 3.34
CA SER A 126 -6.40 -0.08 3.93
C SER A 126 -5.32 -1.17 3.91
N GLY A 127 -5.73 -2.43 4.07
CA GLY A 127 -4.83 -3.58 3.96
C GLY A 127 -4.23 -3.69 2.56
N LEU A 128 -5.04 -3.60 1.51
CA LEU A 128 -4.59 -3.61 0.11
C LEU A 128 -3.75 -2.37 -0.21
N TYR A 129 -4.20 -1.19 0.22
CA TYR A 129 -3.47 0.06 0.00
C TYR A 129 -2.05 -0.05 0.55
N THR A 130 -1.92 -0.51 1.80
CA THR A 130 -0.63 -0.69 2.44
C THR A 130 0.24 -1.73 1.73
N LEU A 131 -0.34 -2.88 1.34
CA LEU A 131 0.38 -3.97 0.66
C LEU A 131 0.90 -3.53 -0.71
N GLY A 132 0.08 -2.78 -1.46
CA GLY A 132 0.36 -2.37 -2.84
C GLY A 132 1.27 -1.15 -2.99
N MET A 133 1.94 -0.68 -1.92
CA MET A 133 2.90 0.40 -2.05
C MET A 133 4.19 -0.05 -2.75
N PRO A 134 4.76 0.77 -3.65
CA PRO A 134 4.39 2.16 -4.00
C PRO A 134 3.35 2.29 -5.12
N PHE A 135 2.85 1.22 -5.72
CA PHE A 135 1.92 1.24 -6.86
C PHE A 135 0.64 2.03 -6.55
N LYS A 136 0.15 1.91 -5.32
CA LYS A 136 -1.06 2.59 -4.83
C LYS A 136 -0.94 4.12 -4.74
N LEU A 137 0.27 4.67 -4.89
CA LEU A 137 0.47 6.12 -5.04
C LEU A 137 -0.02 6.64 -6.40
N LEU A 138 -0.27 5.78 -7.38
CA LEU A 138 -0.88 6.15 -8.66
C LEU A 138 -2.41 6.03 -8.66
N ASP A 139 -3.03 5.66 -7.55
CA ASP A 139 -4.49 5.60 -7.46
C ASP A 139 -5.11 6.97 -7.72
N GLU A 140 -6.24 6.95 -8.42
CA GLU A 140 -7.03 8.15 -8.68
C GLU A 140 -7.39 8.87 -7.37
N GLY A 141 -7.42 10.20 -7.40
CA GLY A 141 -7.69 11.01 -6.22
C GLY A 141 -6.51 11.23 -5.29
N THR A 142 -5.34 10.64 -5.56
CA THR A 142 -4.12 10.92 -4.81
C THR A 142 -3.48 12.23 -5.28
N SER A 143 -3.21 13.13 -4.34
CA SER A 143 -2.45 14.38 -4.58
C SER A 143 -1.08 14.26 -3.95
N HIS A 144 -0.05 14.65 -4.69
CA HIS A 144 1.35 14.51 -4.29
C HIS A 144 2.03 15.87 -4.21
N ASN A 145 2.94 16.02 -3.23
CA ASN A 145 3.85 17.15 -3.13
C ASN A 145 5.23 16.63 -2.75
N TYR A 146 6.27 17.10 -3.45
CA TYR A 146 7.65 16.85 -3.05
C TYR A 146 8.03 17.75 -1.89
N GLU A 147 8.56 17.19 -0.80
CA GLU A 147 9.00 17.94 0.38
C GLU A 147 10.53 17.93 0.55
N GLY A 148 11.27 17.63 -0.52
CA GLY A 148 12.74 17.59 -0.49
C GLY A 148 13.32 16.27 -0.06
N THR A 149 14.64 16.25 0.19
CA THR A 149 15.40 15.12 0.70
C THR A 149 15.60 15.21 2.21
N THR A 150 15.75 14.07 2.87
CA THR A 150 16.08 13.99 4.29
C THR A 150 16.97 12.77 4.58
N SER A 151 17.84 12.89 5.59
CA SER A 151 18.59 11.74 6.08
C SER A 151 17.77 11.00 7.14
N LEU A 152 17.60 9.69 6.97
CA LEU A 152 16.96 8.84 7.96
C LEU A 152 17.96 8.47 9.08
N LYS A 153 17.46 8.08 10.26
CA LYS A 153 18.30 7.61 11.38
C LYS A 153 19.14 6.37 11.02
N SER A 154 18.73 5.62 10.03
CA SER A 154 19.46 4.46 9.46
C SER A 154 20.63 4.85 8.55
N GLY A 155 20.78 6.14 8.23
CA GLY A 155 21.85 6.68 7.40
C GLY A 155 21.52 6.81 5.91
N GLU A 156 20.37 6.29 5.45
CA GLU A 156 19.95 6.47 4.05
C GLU A 156 19.41 7.89 3.82
N GLU A 157 19.70 8.45 2.65
CA GLU A 157 19.02 9.64 2.14
C GLU A 157 17.72 9.23 1.43
N ALA A 158 16.65 9.96 1.72
CA ALA A 158 15.34 9.69 1.18
C ALA A 158 14.70 10.93 0.57
N ASP A 159 14.11 10.77 -0.61
CA ASP A 159 13.15 11.72 -1.14
C ASP A 159 11.83 11.59 -0.38
N VAL A 160 11.23 12.70 -0.02
CA VAL A 160 9.99 12.74 0.75
C VAL A 160 8.84 13.19 -0.13
N ILE A 161 7.87 12.29 -0.31
CA ILE A 161 6.62 12.61 -1.02
C ILE A 161 5.49 12.65 0.01
N LYS A 162 4.86 13.81 0.13
CA LYS A 162 3.60 13.96 0.88
C LYS A 162 2.44 13.59 -0.01
N ALA A 163 1.55 12.74 0.48
CA ALA A 163 0.33 12.34 -0.21
C ALA A 163 -0.90 12.69 0.63
N THR A 164 -1.91 13.23 -0.05
CA THR A 164 -3.25 13.50 0.47
C THR A 164 -4.28 13.00 -0.54
N TYR A 165 -5.54 12.87 -0.12
CA TYR A 165 -6.55 12.18 -0.90
C TYR A 165 -7.81 13.02 -1.04
N ARG A 166 -8.38 13.04 -2.25
CA ARG A 166 -9.66 13.70 -2.53
C ARG A 166 -10.82 12.73 -2.23
N PRO A 167 -11.70 13.02 -1.26
CA PRO A 167 -12.73 12.07 -0.81
C PRO A 167 -13.68 11.61 -1.91
N ALA A 168 -13.99 12.48 -2.89
CA ALA A 168 -14.90 12.16 -3.99
C ALA A 168 -14.34 11.15 -5.00
N GLU A 169 -13.02 11.05 -5.10
CA GLU A 169 -12.33 10.24 -6.11
C GLU A 169 -11.63 9.03 -5.50
N HIS A 170 -11.21 9.14 -4.23
CA HIS A 170 -10.45 8.11 -3.55
C HIS A 170 -11.33 7.34 -2.57
N GLN A 171 -11.62 6.07 -2.85
CA GLN A 171 -12.53 5.24 -2.04
C GLN A 171 -11.84 4.11 -1.27
N ASN A 172 -10.50 4.03 -1.33
CA ASN A 172 -9.77 2.84 -0.90
C ASN A 172 -9.40 2.80 0.57
N HIS A 173 -9.35 3.95 1.27
CA HIS A 173 -9.05 4.03 2.72
C HIS A 173 -9.47 5.40 3.27
N SER A 174 -9.07 5.70 4.52
CA SER A 174 -9.33 7.01 5.12
C SER A 174 -8.72 8.15 4.30
N THR A 175 -9.56 9.05 3.80
CA THR A 175 -9.14 10.23 3.03
C THR A 175 -8.74 11.41 3.91
N SER A 176 -8.93 11.33 5.22
CA SER A 176 -8.50 12.34 6.20
C SER A 176 -7.04 12.21 6.62
N ASP A 177 -6.39 11.11 6.27
CA ASP A 177 -5.01 10.85 6.60
C ASP A 177 -4.06 11.66 5.72
N VAL A 178 -2.95 12.09 6.30
CA VAL A 178 -1.82 12.69 5.56
C VAL A 178 -0.65 11.74 5.67
N TRP A 179 -0.06 11.38 4.53
CA TRP A 179 1.04 10.47 4.47
C TRP A 179 2.31 11.15 3.94
N TRP A 180 3.47 10.73 4.44
CA TRP A 180 4.80 11.07 3.93
C TRP A 180 5.51 9.77 3.62
N TYR A 181 5.90 9.58 2.36
CA TYR A 181 6.60 8.40 1.87
C TYR A 181 8.08 8.73 1.69
N TYR A 182 8.93 7.90 2.27
CA TYR A 182 10.38 8.03 2.22
C TYR A 182 10.92 7.02 1.22
N LEU A 183 11.39 7.51 0.07
CA LEU A 183 11.93 6.71 -1.02
C LEU A 183 13.43 6.93 -1.10
N ASP A 184 14.21 5.87 -1.17
CA ASP A 184 15.67 5.95 -1.29
C ASP A 184 16.05 6.84 -2.47
N HIS A 185 16.79 7.91 -2.18
CA HIS A 185 17.16 8.93 -3.16
C HIS A 185 17.95 8.37 -4.35
N GLN A 186 18.75 7.33 -4.15
CA GLN A 186 19.61 6.76 -5.18
C GLN A 186 18.90 5.73 -6.05
N ASN A 187 17.98 4.94 -5.48
CA ASN A 187 17.44 3.76 -6.16
C ASN A 187 15.92 3.58 -6.05
N GLY A 188 15.22 4.51 -5.42
CA GLY A 188 13.76 4.50 -5.29
C GLY A 188 13.19 3.43 -4.34
N ARG A 189 14.01 2.72 -3.57
CA ARG A 189 13.50 1.73 -2.62
C ARG A 189 12.58 2.39 -1.59
N TYR A 190 11.42 1.81 -1.34
CA TYR A 190 10.48 2.31 -0.34
C TYR A 190 10.98 1.99 1.08
N LEU A 191 11.54 2.99 1.76
CA LEU A 191 12.21 2.84 3.06
C LEU A 191 11.24 2.88 4.23
N ALA A 192 10.38 3.89 4.26
CA ALA A 192 9.47 4.14 5.36
C ALA A 192 8.27 4.99 4.93
N ALA A 193 7.28 5.08 5.81
CA ALA A 193 6.25 6.10 5.73
C ALA A 193 5.99 6.71 7.11
N MET A 194 5.54 7.96 7.12
CA MET A 194 4.87 8.55 8.27
C MET A 194 3.42 8.81 7.91
N VAL A 195 2.52 8.58 8.84
CA VAL A 195 1.10 8.89 8.69
C VAL A 195 0.62 9.74 9.86
N TYR A 196 -0.14 10.78 9.53
CA TYR A 196 -0.96 11.49 10.49
C TYR A 196 -2.41 11.03 10.36
N HIS A 197 -2.84 10.23 11.32
CA HIS A 197 -4.21 9.81 11.54
C HIS A 197 -4.71 10.46 12.81
N ARG A 198 -5.54 11.49 12.67
CA ARG A 198 -5.95 12.38 13.78
C ARG A 198 -6.42 11.62 15.02
N PRO A 199 -5.90 11.94 16.21
CA PRO A 199 -4.90 12.97 16.54
C PRO A 199 -3.46 12.43 16.59
N THR A 200 -3.16 11.28 16.04
CA THR A 200 -1.93 10.51 16.26
C THR A 200 -1.04 10.42 15.02
N TYR A 201 0.27 10.36 15.28
CA TYR A 201 1.27 10.09 14.25
C TYR A 201 1.84 8.68 14.41
N ALA A 202 2.11 8.02 13.28
CA ALA A 202 2.86 6.78 13.26
C ALA A 202 3.98 6.84 12.20
N TYR A 203 5.15 6.32 12.54
CA TYR A 203 6.26 6.10 11.62
C TYR A 203 6.39 4.62 11.35
N ILE A 204 6.34 4.23 10.08
CA ILE A 204 6.34 2.84 9.64
C ILE A 204 7.63 2.58 8.87
N GLN A 205 8.48 1.73 9.41
CA GLN A 205 9.76 1.36 8.82
C GLN A 205 9.63 0.03 8.08
N ASN A 206 10.09 0.00 6.83
CA ASN A 206 10.15 -1.21 6.01
C ASN A 206 11.52 -1.86 6.15
N LEU A 207 11.61 -2.94 6.93
CA LEU A 207 12.88 -3.58 7.29
C LEU A 207 13.34 -4.60 6.25
N ALA A 208 12.40 -5.32 5.64
CA ALA A 208 12.73 -6.34 4.64
C ALA A 208 11.59 -6.52 3.63
N PHE A 209 11.98 -6.92 2.42
CA PHE A 209 11.10 -7.26 1.32
C PHE A 209 11.37 -8.70 0.85
N HIS A 210 10.37 -9.31 0.23
CA HIS A 210 10.55 -10.51 -0.57
C HIS A 210 11.28 -10.14 -1.86
N THR A 211 12.28 -10.93 -2.25
CA THR A 211 13.11 -10.70 -3.44
C THR A 211 12.85 -11.70 -4.55
N ASP A 212 12.14 -12.77 -4.23
CA ASP A 212 11.76 -13.91 -5.06
C ASP A 212 10.38 -13.77 -5.71
N LEU A 213 9.66 -12.69 -5.44
CA LEU A 213 8.34 -12.42 -6.00
C LEU A 213 8.44 -11.49 -7.23
N PRO A 214 7.45 -11.53 -8.16
CA PRO A 214 7.42 -10.64 -9.33
C PRO A 214 7.46 -9.15 -8.97
N VAL A 215 6.88 -8.80 -7.83
CA VAL A 215 6.89 -7.44 -7.25
C VAL A 215 7.44 -7.47 -5.83
N LYS A 216 8.04 -6.35 -5.39
CA LYS A 216 8.62 -6.23 -4.05
C LYS A 216 7.51 -6.02 -3.03
N LEU A 217 7.12 -7.11 -2.35
CA LEU A 217 6.17 -7.07 -1.23
C LEU A 217 6.93 -7.13 0.10
N PHE A 218 6.32 -6.56 1.13
CA PHE A 218 6.93 -6.52 2.45
C PHE A 218 7.11 -7.93 3.02
N ARG A 219 8.24 -8.13 3.71
CA ARG A 219 8.49 -9.30 4.53
C ARG A 219 8.43 -8.96 6.02
N HIS A 220 8.94 -7.76 6.40
CA HIS A 220 9.01 -7.33 7.79
C HIS A 220 8.88 -5.81 7.90
N ARG A 221 8.03 -5.34 8.79
CA ARG A 221 7.80 -3.90 9.07
C ARG A 221 7.65 -3.66 10.56
N LYS A 222 8.03 -2.46 11.01
CA LYS A 222 7.76 -1.93 12.34
C LYS A 222 7.01 -0.61 12.25
N SER A 223 6.05 -0.41 13.14
CA SER A 223 5.30 0.84 13.27
C SER A 223 5.51 1.41 14.66
N TYR A 224 5.95 2.63 14.71
CA TYR A 224 6.22 3.36 15.95
C TYR A 224 5.18 4.45 16.16
N ARG A 225 4.75 4.65 17.39
CA ARG A 225 4.09 5.88 17.77
C ARG A 225 5.15 6.98 17.80
N VAL A 226 4.85 8.12 17.19
CA VAL A 226 5.73 9.28 17.17
C VAL A 226 4.94 10.53 17.56
N ASP A 227 5.63 11.56 18.04
CA ASP A 227 5.04 12.88 18.26
C ASP A 227 5.01 13.72 16.97
N SER A 228 4.49 14.95 17.04
CA SER A 228 4.42 15.88 15.91
C SER A 228 5.80 16.33 15.41
N LEU A 229 6.84 16.19 16.22
CA LEU A 229 8.23 16.47 15.88
C LEU A 229 8.97 15.24 15.33
N ARG A 230 8.24 14.12 15.12
CA ARG A 230 8.77 12.83 14.62
C ARG A 230 9.70 12.10 15.61
N ASN A 231 9.66 12.43 16.90
CA ASN A 231 10.38 11.67 17.91
C ASN A 231 9.63 10.38 18.22
N VAL A 232 10.35 9.26 18.20
CA VAL A 232 9.79 7.95 18.53
C VAL A 232 9.45 7.92 20.03
N GLN A 233 8.19 7.58 20.33
CA GLN A 233 7.69 7.37 21.67
C GLN A 233 7.82 5.90 22.07
N PHE A 234 7.21 4.99 21.30
CA PHE A 234 7.29 3.54 21.52
C PHE A 234 7.01 2.74 20.26
N LEU A 235 7.41 1.45 20.25
CA LEU A 235 7.04 0.50 19.21
C LEU A 235 5.57 0.12 19.39
N ARG A 236 4.73 0.52 18.43
CA ARG A 236 3.28 0.24 18.48
C ARG A 236 2.92 -1.09 17.85
N ALA A 237 3.60 -1.46 16.75
CA ALA A 237 3.27 -2.69 16.04
C ALA A 237 4.47 -3.26 15.29
N GLU A 238 4.45 -4.58 15.11
CA GLU A 238 5.39 -5.30 14.28
C GLU A 238 4.62 -6.27 13.37
N PHE A 239 5.00 -6.32 12.08
CA PHE A 239 4.29 -7.07 11.06
C PHE A 239 5.26 -7.96 10.29
N TRP A 240 4.87 -9.22 10.12
CA TRP A 240 5.54 -10.20 9.27
C TRP A 240 4.58 -10.68 8.21
N TYR A 241 5.09 -10.82 6.99
CA TYR A 241 4.34 -11.27 5.83
C TYR A 241 5.07 -12.47 5.24
N THR A 242 4.41 -13.62 5.15
CA THR A 242 4.98 -14.90 4.69
C THR A 242 4.03 -15.61 3.74
N ASP A 243 4.48 -16.73 3.19
CA ASP A 243 3.67 -17.68 2.41
C ASP A 243 2.98 -17.06 1.20
N PHE A 244 3.64 -16.09 0.56
CA PHE A 244 3.08 -15.44 -0.62
C PHE A 244 2.87 -16.43 -1.77
N LYS A 245 1.68 -16.33 -2.38
CA LYS A 245 1.35 -16.93 -3.67
C LYS A 245 0.76 -15.85 -4.55
N ILE A 246 1.34 -15.66 -5.72
CA ILE A 246 0.90 -14.67 -6.71
C ILE A 246 0.56 -15.41 -7.98
N GLU A 247 -0.67 -15.23 -8.46
CA GLU A 247 -1.10 -15.69 -9.79
C GLU A 247 -1.15 -14.49 -10.71
N MET A 248 -0.56 -14.64 -11.89
CA MET A 248 -0.60 -13.61 -12.94
C MET A 248 -1.79 -13.89 -13.86
N ALA A 249 -2.38 -12.83 -14.41
CA ALA A 249 -3.33 -12.97 -15.52
C ALA A 249 -2.60 -13.56 -16.74
N GLU A 250 -3.30 -14.35 -17.53
CA GLU A 250 -2.76 -14.84 -18.80
C GLU A 250 -2.47 -13.64 -19.72
N ALA A 251 -1.33 -13.66 -20.37
CA ALA A 251 -1.05 -12.68 -21.40
C ALA A 251 -2.10 -12.85 -22.52
N ASN A 252 -2.83 -11.79 -22.85
CA ASN A 252 -3.67 -11.81 -24.05
C ASN A 252 -2.77 -12.06 -25.25
N THR A 253 -2.83 -13.27 -25.79
CA THR A 253 -2.22 -13.62 -27.10
C THR A 253 -3.20 -13.17 -28.20
N ASP A 254 -3.23 -11.86 -28.46
CA ASP A 254 -3.84 -11.33 -29.69
C ASP A 254 -2.86 -11.44 -30.87
#